data_d3d4f05f82f046c76aed8b926f3e7c7e
#
_entry.id   d3d4f05f82f046c76aed8b926f3e7c7e
#
_cell.length_a   1.000
_cell.length_b   1.000
_cell.length_c   1.000
_cell.angle_alpha   90.00
_cell.angle_beta   90.00
_cell.angle_gamma   90.00
#
_symmetry.space_group_name_H-M   'P 1'
#
loop_
_entity.id
_entity.type
_entity.pdbx_description
1 polymer ?
#
loop_
_entity_poly.entity_id
_entity_poly.type
_entity_poly.pdbx_seq_one_letter_code
_entity_poly.pdbx_strand_id
1 'polypeptide(L)'
;MNTLINSKTSIFEVIDQHIVLFDYFDNVYLFGSILDVKSNPNDIDMLLIYSEYSDKIINDLNFIRSFFKKIIELPIDLVVLSSVEEKDTEFLKKINSLYLKIK
;
A
#
# COMPACT_ATOMS: atom_id res chain seq x y z
N MET A 1 22.51 -2.38 10.06
CA MET A 1 22.31 -1.55 9.17
C MET A 1 20.88 -1.36 8.78
N ASN A 2 20.11 -2.35 8.73
CA ASN A 2 18.79 -2.22 8.19
C ASN A 2 17.70 -2.00 9.21
N THR A 3 18.08 -1.76 10.46
CA THR A 3 17.09 -1.48 11.49
C THR A 3 16.29 -0.23 11.19
N LEU A 4 16.87 0.70 10.43
CA LEU A 4 16.17 1.93 10.08
C LEU A 4 15.02 1.72 9.09
N ILE A 5 15.02 0.60 8.36
CA ILE A 5 13.96 0.32 7.40
C ILE A 5 12.63 0.05 8.11
N ASN A 6 12.66 -0.29 9.39
CA ASN A 6 11.44 -0.54 10.15
C ASN A 6 10.83 0.72 10.74
N SER A 7 11.51 1.86 10.66
CA SER A 7 10.90 3.11 11.10
C SER A 7 9.87 3.56 10.07
N LYS A 8 8.84 4.26 10.54
CA LYS A 8 7.79 4.73 9.64
C LYS A 8 8.33 5.63 8.54
N THR A 9 9.24 6.53 8.88
CA THR A 9 9.84 7.43 7.91
C THR A 9 10.59 6.66 6.84
N SER A 10 11.37 5.66 7.25
CA SER A 10 12.11 4.85 6.30
C SER A 10 11.19 4.01 5.42
N ILE A 11 10.09 3.52 5.99
CA ILE A 11 9.09 2.76 5.23
C ILE A 11 8.48 3.64 4.15
N PHE A 12 8.08 4.86 4.49
CA PHE A 12 7.52 5.80 3.52
C PHE A 12 8.52 6.11 2.41
N GLU A 13 9.78 6.31 2.77
CA GLU A 13 10.83 6.58 1.79
C GLU A 13 11.04 5.42 0.84
N VAL A 14 11.05 4.20 1.37
CA VAL A 14 11.24 3.01 0.53
C VAL A 14 10.08 2.86 -0.45
N ILE A 15 8.85 3.06 0.02
CA ILE A 15 7.68 2.96 -0.85
C ILE A 15 7.74 4.04 -1.93
N ASP A 16 8.07 5.26 -1.55
CA ASP A 16 8.14 6.37 -2.49
C ASP A 16 9.23 6.16 -3.55
N GLN A 17 10.38 5.65 -3.14
CA GLN A 17 11.48 5.36 -4.06
C GLN A 17 11.14 4.27 -5.07
N HIS A 18 10.14 3.45 -4.77
CA HIS A 18 9.73 2.35 -5.63
C HIS A 18 8.31 2.55 -6.18
N ILE A 19 7.90 3.80 -6.30
CA ILE A 19 6.54 4.11 -6.75
C ILE A 19 6.25 3.57 -8.14
N VAL A 20 7.29 3.37 -8.95
CA VAL A 20 7.13 2.83 -10.30
C VAL A 20 6.51 1.43 -10.29
N LEU A 21 6.65 0.69 -9.20
CA LEU A 21 6.05 -0.64 -9.09
C LEU A 21 4.53 -0.59 -9.11
N PHE A 22 3.96 0.59 -8.87
CA PHE A 22 2.51 0.79 -8.84
C PHE A 22 1.98 1.45 -10.11
N ASP A 23 2.76 1.45 -11.19
CA ASP A 23 2.38 2.17 -12.41
C ASP A 23 1.02 1.74 -12.98
N TYR A 24 0.68 0.46 -12.81
CA TYR A 24 -0.59 -0.03 -13.34
C TYR A 24 -1.79 0.49 -12.56
N PHE A 25 -1.59 0.96 -11.35
CA PHE A 25 -2.68 1.41 -10.49
C PHE A 25 -2.84 2.92 -10.58
N ASP A 26 -4.09 3.37 -10.65
CA ASP A 26 -4.39 4.80 -10.73
C ASP A 26 -4.10 5.50 -9.41
N ASN A 27 -4.42 4.83 -8.31
CA ASN A 27 -4.23 5.41 -6.98
C ASN A 27 -3.70 4.36 -6.01
N VAL A 28 -2.88 4.83 -5.08
CA VAL A 28 -2.31 4.00 -4.03
C VAL A 28 -2.39 4.78 -2.72
N TYR A 29 -2.92 4.13 -1.69
CA TYR A 29 -3.07 4.73 -0.38
C TYR A 29 -2.49 3.82 0.69
N LEU A 30 -1.88 4.42 1.71
CA LEU A 30 -1.52 3.72 2.93
C LEU A 30 -2.58 4.01 3.99
N PHE A 31 -2.91 3.01 4.79
CA PHE A 31 -3.85 3.19 5.89
C PHE A 31 -3.50 2.24 7.03
N GLY A 32 -4.28 2.29 8.10
CA GLY A 32 -4.09 1.38 9.21
C GLY A 32 -3.01 1.81 10.18
N SER A 33 -2.42 0.84 10.88
CA SER A 33 -1.51 1.11 11.99
C SER A 33 -0.26 1.87 11.61
N ILE A 34 0.16 1.80 10.34
CA ILE A 34 1.33 2.55 9.88
C ILE A 34 1.15 4.06 10.08
N LEU A 35 -0.10 4.53 10.10
CA LEU A 35 -0.41 5.95 10.27
C LEU A 35 -0.60 6.35 11.72
N ASP A 36 -0.63 5.40 12.64
CA ASP A 36 -0.78 5.70 14.06
C ASP A 36 0.57 6.07 14.64
N VAL A 37 0.70 7.32 15.06
CA VAL A 37 1.97 7.84 15.58
C VAL A 37 2.39 7.18 16.89
N LYS A 38 1.46 6.56 17.60
CA LYS A 38 1.73 5.98 18.91
C LYS A 38 2.09 4.50 18.87
N SER A 39 1.81 3.82 17.77
CA SER A 39 2.05 2.39 17.70
C SER A 39 3.20 2.05 16.78
N ASN A 40 3.82 0.92 17.03
CA ASN A 40 4.78 0.35 16.11
C ASN A 40 3.99 -0.44 15.07
N PRO A 41 4.27 -0.25 13.78
CA PRO A 41 3.52 -0.97 12.76
C PRO A 41 3.86 -2.46 12.81
N ASN A 42 2.82 -3.30 12.76
CA ASN A 42 2.97 -4.74 12.65
C ASN A 42 2.85 -5.21 11.21
N ASP A 43 2.16 -4.44 10.40
CA ASP A 43 1.97 -4.73 8.98
C ASP A 43 1.76 -3.41 8.25
N ILE A 44 1.73 -3.52 6.94
CA ILE A 44 1.52 -2.36 6.08
C ILE A 44 0.24 -2.62 5.29
N ASP A 45 -0.75 -1.76 5.50
CA ASP A 45 -2.03 -1.85 4.79
C ASP A 45 -2.03 -0.86 3.64
N MET A 46 -2.26 -1.36 2.44
CA MET A 46 -2.32 -0.52 1.25
C MET A 46 -3.59 -0.77 0.47
N LEU A 47 -4.14 0.30 -0.07
CA LEU A 47 -5.26 0.24 -1.00
C LEU A 47 -4.76 0.62 -2.38
N LEU A 48 -4.97 -0.27 -3.34
CA LEU A 48 -4.60 -0.04 -4.74
C LEU A 48 -5.86 -0.01 -5.58
N ILE A 49 -6.01 1.05 -6.36
CA ILE A 49 -7.19 1.23 -7.20
C ILE A 49 -6.77 1.19 -8.66
N TYR A 50 -7.46 0.39 -9.46
CA TYR A 50 -7.21 0.29 -10.89
C TYR A 50 -8.47 0.64 -11.67
N SER A 51 -8.30 1.07 -12.92
CA SER A 51 -9.42 1.39 -13.80
C SER A 51 -9.81 0.23 -14.69
N GLU A 52 -8.81 -0.46 -15.23
CA GLU A 52 -9.05 -1.57 -16.14
C GLU A 52 -8.36 -2.83 -15.64
N TYR A 53 -9.10 -3.93 -15.62
CA TYR A 53 -8.53 -5.20 -15.18
C TYR A 53 -7.60 -5.74 -16.27
N SER A 54 -6.50 -6.33 -15.84
CA SER A 54 -5.57 -7.05 -16.69
C SER A 54 -4.97 -8.19 -15.90
N ASP A 55 -4.61 -9.27 -16.57
CA ASP A 55 -3.96 -10.40 -15.93
C ASP A 55 -2.64 -10.00 -15.29
N LYS A 56 -2.06 -8.91 -15.74
CA LYS A 56 -0.83 -8.39 -15.14
C LYS A 56 -1.00 -7.98 -13.69
N ILE A 57 -2.21 -7.66 -13.28
CA ILE A 57 -2.47 -7.25 -11.89
C ILE A 57 -2.02 -8.32 -10.92
N ILE A 58 -2.35 -9.58 -11.18
CA ILE A 58 -1.99 -10.67 -10.28
C ILE A 58 -0.47 -10.77 -10.13
N ASN A 59 0.25 -10.71 -11.25
CA ASN A 59 1.70 -10.78 -11.22
C ASN A 59 2.31 -9.57 -10.51
N ASP A 60 1.77 -8.38 -10.76
CA ASP A 60 2.23 -7.16 -10.13
C ASP A 60 2.02 -7.21 -8.62
N LEU A 61 0.86 -7.69 -8.18
CA LEU A 61 0.57 -7.80 -6.76
C LEU A 61 1.53 -8.77 -6.06
N ASN A 62 1.79 -9.91 -6.68
CA ASN A 62 2.72 -10.88 -6.12
C ASN A 62 4.12 -10.31 -6.02
N PHE A 63 4.55 -9.58 -7.04
CA PHE A 63 5.85 -8.94 -7.04
C PHE A 63 5.95 -7.87 -5.94
N ILE A 64 4.92 -7.02 -5.83
CA ILE A 64 4.88 -5.97 -4.83
C ILE A 64 4.98 -6.57 -3.43
N ARG A 65 4.19 -7.60 -3.13
CA ARG A 65 4.23 -8.26 -1.84
C ARG A 65 5.62 -8.80 -1.52
N SER A 66 6.18 -9.53 -2.47
CA SER A 66 7.49 -10.16 -2.26
C SER A 66 8.60 -9.13 -2.12
N PHE A 67 8.55 -8.09 -2.93
CA PHE A 67 9.58 -7.07 -2.94
C PHE A 67 9.62 -6.31 -1.62
N PHE A 68 8.47 -5.80 -1.18
CA PHE A 68 8.43 -5.02 0.04
C PHE A 68 8.61 -5.86 1.29
N LYS A 69 8.11 -7.09 1.29
CA LYS A 69 8.35 -7.98 2.43
C LYS A 69 9.84 -8.22 2.62
N LYS A 70 10.57 -8.35 1.53
CA LYS A 70 12.01 -8.59 1.59
C LYS A 70 12.78 -7.39 2.11
N ILE A 71 12.36 -6.18 1.72
CA ILE A 71 13.07 -4.97 2.09
C ILE A 71 12.65 -4.46 3.45
N ILE A 72 11.35 -4.43 3.71
CA ILE A 72 10.81 -3.82 4.92
C ILE A 72 10.69 -4.83 6.05
N GLU A 73 10.58 -6.12 5.71
CA GLU A 73 10.45 -7.22 6.67
C GLU A 73 9.16 -7.17 7.48
N LEU A 74 8.14 -6.55 6.93
CA LEU A 74 6.80 -6.56 7.50
C LEU A 74 5.84 -7.13 6.49
N PRO A 75 4.78 -7.83 6.95
CA PRO A 75 3.75 -8.29 6.04
C PRO A 75 3.05 -7.12 5.39
N ILE A 76 2.64 -7.30 4.14
CA ILE A 76 1.92 -6.29 3.41
C ILE A 76 0.54 -6.83 3.07
N ASP A 77 -0.48 -6.12 3.52
CA ASP A 77 -1.87 -6.44 3.20
C ASP A 77 -2.34 -5.50 2.11
N LEU A 78 -2.71 -6.07 0.99
CA LEU A 78 -3.16 -5.30 -0.17
C LEU A 78 -4.66 -5.46 -0.34
N VAL A 79 -5.38 -4.34 -0.29
CA VAL A 79 -6.77 -4.26 -0.71
C VAL A 79 -6.75 -3.72 -2.12
N VAL A 80 -7.32 -4.46 -3.06
CA VAL A 80 -7.27 -4.10 -4.47
C VAL A 80 -8.70 -3.95 -4.97
N LEU A 81 -9.03 -2.75 -5.43
CA LEU A 81 -10.38 -2.44 -5.89
C LEU A 81 -10.31 -1.76 -7.25
N SER A 82 -11.31 -2.02 -8.09
CA SER A 82 -11.48 -1.19 -9.26
C SER A 82 -12.05 0.16 -8.81
N SER A 83 -11.95 1.16 -9.68
CA SER A 83 -12.51 2.48 -9.38
C SER A 83 -14.01 2.40 -9.11
N VAL A 84 -14.72 1.50 -9.80
CA VAL A 84 -16.15 1.28 -9.58
C VAL A 84 -16.40 0.65 -8.23
N GLU A 85 -15.64 -0.37 -7.88
CA GLU A 85 -15.75 -1.04 -6.58
C GLU A 85 -15.49 -0.09 -5.42
N GLU A 86 -14.49 0.79 -5.59
CA GLU A 86 -14.19 1.75 -4.54
C GLU A 86 -15.36 2.71 -4.33
N LYS A 87 -15.97 3.18 -5.41
CA LYS A 87 -17.15 4.05 -5.31
C LYS A 87 -18.31 3.33 -4.65
N ASP A 88 -18.54 2.08 -5.03
CA ASP A 88 -19.66 1.31 -4.51
C ASP A 88 -19.50 0.98 -3.04
N THR A 89 -18.29 0.62 -2.63
CA THR A 89 -18.02 0.24 -1.25
C THR A 89 -17.71 1.44 -0.35
N GLU A 90 -17.34 2.56 -0.94
CA GLU A 90 -16.89 3.75 -0.21
C GLU A 90 -15.78 3.40 0.79
N PHE A 91 -14.83 2.58 0.34
CA PHE A 91 -13.77 2.06 1.21
C PHE A 91 -13.01 3.17 1.94
N LEU A 92 -12.60 4.21 1.22
CA LEU A 92 -11.85 5.31 1.82
C LEU A 92 -12.65 6.02 2.91
N LYS A 93 -13.96 6.08 2.74
CA LYS A 93 -14.83 6.67 3.73
C LYS A 93 -14.97 5.75 4.94
N LYS A 94 -15.01 4.43 4.70
CA LYS A 94 -15.16 3.45 5.78
C LYS A 94 -13.95 3.40 6.71
N ILE A 95 -12.78 3.74 6.22
CA ILE A 95 -11.59 3.83 7.07
C ILE A 95 -11.46 5.23 7.69
N ASN A 96 -12.58 5.95 7.79
CA ASN A 96 -12.68 7.27 8.41
C ASN A 96 -11.79 8.32 7.77
N SER A 97 -11.51 8.16 6.50
CA SER A 97 -10.63 9.05 5.74
C SER A 97 -9.22 9.16 6.34
N LEU A 98 -8.82 8.18 7.15
CA LEU A 98 -7.48 8.13 7.72
C LEU A 98 -6.58 7.33 6.76
N TYR A 99 -6.00 8.03 5.82
CA TYR A 99 -5.11 7.43 4.84
C TYR A 99 -4.10 8.45 4.35
N LEU A 100 -3.00 7.94 3.79
CA LEU A 100 -1.99 8.76 3.15
C LEU A 100 -1.95 8.38 1.68
N LYS A 101 -2.20 9.35 0.81
CA LYS A 101 -2.16 9.09 -0.62
C LYS A 101 -0.71 9.07 -1.10
N ILE A 102 -0.30 7.94 -1.67
CA ILE A 102 1.04 7.76 -2.22
C ILE A 102 1.06 8.09 -3.72
N LYS A 103 -0.03 7.74 -4.38
CA LYS A 103 -0.11 7.97 -5.81
C LYS A 103 -1.50 8.47 -6.22
#